data_923933c1efb175bace25d1d5d0d527b5
#
_entry.id   923933c1efb175bace25d1d5d0d527b5
#
_cell.length_a   1.000
_cell.length_b   1.000
_cell.length_c   1.000
_cell.angle_alpha   90.00
_cell.angle_beta   90.00
_cell.angle_gamma   90.00
#
_symmetry.space_group_name_H-M   'P 1'
#
loop_
_entity.id
_entity.type
_entity.pdbx_description
1 polymer ?
#
loop_
_entity_poly.entity_id
_entity_poly.type
_entity_poly.pdbx_seq_one_letter_code
_entity_poly.pdbx_strand_id
1 'polypeptide(L)'
;MANLLRNLTKAAPEKLLAGVDVSGFQGTPSKWASTAGTISWAAVKVTEYEANGTKYVNPYAAADWEWLHSKKKGRIAYLFGHPSVSAANTVNFFITQLNALGLRDADGVALDLEVSDGLSPSHVASWGADVQSELETRLGRTPLLYTFLSFAEAGNTAGLGRYPLWIADPSSTKGHPRVPEPWTKWSIHQYDISGSIDRDVANFASESAMFDALGKKTTVKEPGVQNLGGKIATGLATGRWPNGHIVVAGLGQDGFIQANLWDGEKWEGWKNISRTKAIGAPTVTVWVDNHGRLYYIDSAHNVIQLITTDGGKTWA
;
A
#
# COMPACT_ATOMS: atom_id res chain seq x y z
N MET A 1 -7.42 31.30 -38.64
CA MET A 1 -7.53 30.15 -37.70
C MET A 1 -6.15 29.80 -37.24
N ALA A 2 -5.71 30.30 -36.10
CA ALA A 2 -4.37 30.15 -35.57
C ALA A 2 -4.31 28.91 -34.71
N ASN A 3 -3.43 27.97 -35.09
CA ASN A 3 -3.08 26.78 -34.31
C ASN A 3 -2.40 27.20 -33.00
N LEU A 4 -3.09 27.05 -31.88
CA LEU A 4 -2.50 27.12 -30.55
C LEU A 4 -1.83 25.76 -30.25
N LEU A 5 -0.60 25.57 -30.71
CA LEU A 5 0.28 24.51 -30.20
C LEU A 5 0.62 24.86 -28.75
N ARG A 6 -0.06 24.24 -27.79
CA ARG A 6 0.37 24.23 -26.40
C ARG A 6 1.69 23.46 -26.33
N ASN A 7 2.77 24.17 -26.17
CA ASN A 7 4.04 23.64 -25.71
C ASN A 7 3.83 23.05 -24.33
N LEU A 8 3.58 21.74 -24.25
CA LEU A 8 3.80 20.98 -23.04
C LEU A 8 5.31 20.98 -22.81
N THR A 9 5.78 21.90 -21.98
CA THR A 9 7.14 21.83 -21.45
C THR A 9 7.25 20.51 -20.72
N LYS A 10 7.93 19.55 -21.35
CA LYS A 10 8.39 18.32 -20.71
C LYS A 10 9.18 18.76 -19.49
N ALA A 11 8.71 18.49 -18.28
CA ALA A 11 9.48 18.73 -17.07
C ALA A 11 10.86 18.08 -17.27
N ALA A 12 11.92 18.80 -16.92
CA ALA A 12 13.27 18.25 -16.96
C ALA A 12 13.26 16.92 -16.20
N PRO A 13 13.96 15.87 -16.66
CA PRO A 13 13.97 14.61 -15.95
C PRO A 13 14.46 14.86 -14.53
N GLU A 14 13.63 14.51 -13.55
CA GLU A 14 14.04 14.46 -12.14
C GLU A 14 15.33 13.63 -12.08
N LYS A 15 16.24 14.00 -11.17
CA LYS A 15 17.55 13.33 -11.05
C LYS A 15 17.33 11.85 -10.73
N LEU A 16 17.52 10.97 -11.72
CA LEU A 16 17.36 9.54 -11.55
C LEU A 16 18.33 9.01 -10.48
N LEU A 17 17.81 8.33 -9.47
CA LEU A 17 18.57 7.73 -8.38
C LEU A 17 18.93 6.30 -8.76
N ALA A 18 20.23 6.01 -8.91
CA ALA A 18 20.69 4.68 -9.24
C ALA A 18 20.45 3.70 -8.07
N GLY A 19 19.94 2.55 -8.38
CA GLY A 19 19.71 1.45 -7.46
C GLY A 19 19.96 0.10 -8.10
N VAL A 20 19.84 -0.94 -7.30
CA VAL A 20 19.90 -2.35 -7.72
C VAL A 20 18.89 -3.13 -6.90
N ASP A 21 18.49 -4.30 -7.40
CA ASP A 21 17.83 -5.30 -6.57
C ASP A 21 18.68 -6.55 -6.45
N VAL A 22 18.58 -7.19 -5.29
CA VAL A 22 19.35 -8.37 -4.92
C VAL A 22 18.49 -9.41 -4.24
N SER A 23 18.84 -10.65 -4.48
CA SER A 23 18.19 -11.83 -3.91
C SER A 23 19.23 -12.85 -3.44
N GLY A 24 18.81 -14.08 -3.15
CA GLY A 24 19.73 -15.18 -2.85
C GLY A 24 20.72 -15.48 -3.96
N PHE A 25 20.43 -15.09 -5.20
CA PHE A 25 21.31 -15.35 -6.36
C PHE A 25 22.58 -14.51 -6.33
N GLN A 26 22.49 -13.26 -5.86
CA GLN A 26 23.65 -12.35 -5.80
C GLN A 26 24.59 -12.69 -4.63
N GLY A 27 24.08 -13.37 -3.59
CA GLY A 27 24.83 -13.70 -2.40
C GLY A 27 25.06 -12.52 -1.48
N THR A 28 26.17 -12.51 -0.74
CA THR A 28 26.51 -11.45 0.22
C THR A 28 26.98 -10.15 -0.46
N PRO A 29 26.95 -8.98 0.22
CA PRO A 29 27.44 -7.72 -0.31
C PRO A 29 28.87 -7.75 -0.87
N SER A 30 29.72 -8.60 -0.32
CA SER A 30 31.10 -8.76 -0.84
C SER A 30 31.15 -9.29 -2.27
N LYS A 31 30.09 -9.93 -2.76
CA LYS A 31 30.02 -10.46 -4.11
C LYS A 31 29.42 -9.49 -5.12
N TRP A 32 28.45 -8.67 -4.68
CA TRP A 32 27.69 -7.84 -5.63
C TRP A 32 27.96 -6.33 -5.51
N ALA A 33 28.39 -5.81 -4.34
CA ALA A 33 28.48 -4.38 -4.13
C ALA A 33 29.45 -3.66 -5.06
N SER A 34 30.58 -4.30 -5.44
CA SER A 34 31.53 -3.74 -6.39
C SER A 34 30.93 -3.67 -7.81
N THR A 35 30.16 -4.67 -8.21
CA THR A 35 29.47 -4.73 -9.51
C THR A 35 28.33 -3.70 -9.59
N ALA A 36 27.65 -3.45 -8.47
CA ALA A 36 26.60 -2.43 -8.39
C ALA A 36 27.12 -1.01 -8.69
N GLY A 37 28.39 -0.73 -8.37
CA GLY A 37 28.96 0.60 -8.53
C GLY A 37 28.41 1.60 -7.51
N THR A 38 28.25 2.86 -7.94
CA THR A 38 27.68 3.90 -7.06
C THR A 38 26.16 3.86 -7.11
N ILE A 39 25.56 3.41 -6.02
CA ILE A 39 24.09 3.35 -5.86
C ILE A 39 23.64 4.25 -4.71
N SER A 40 22.41 4.73 -4.79
CA SER A 40 21.73 5.45 -3.70
C SER A 40 20.95 4.52 -2.79
N TRP A 41 20.44 3.41 -3.32
CA TRP A 41 19.56 2.47 -2.64
C TRP A 41 19.68 1.06 -3.22
N ALA A 42 19.17 0.07 -2.49
CA ALA A 42 18.93 -1.25 -3.05
C ALA A 42 17.63 -1.86 -2.49
N ALA A 43 17.00 -2.69 -3.33
CA ALA A 43 15.94 -3.58 -2.91
C ALA A 43 16.50 -4.96 -2.60
N VAL A 44 16.03 -5.57 -1.50
CA VAL A 44 16.49 -6.86 -1.01
C VAL A 44 15.33 -7.83 -0.91
N LYS A 45 15.39 -8.96 -1.64
CA LYS A 45 14.44 -10.06 -1.45
C LYS A 45 14.55 -10.57 -0.02
N VAL A 46 13.43 -10.64 0.67
CA VAL A 46 13.39 -11.15 2.04
C VAL A 46 12.74 -12.51 2.09
N THR A 47 11.57 -12.66 1.47
CA THR A 47 10.80 -13.90 1.54
C THR A 47 10.16 -14.26 0.21
N GLU A 48 9.89 -15.57 0.10
CA GLU A 48 8.98 -16.16 -0.88
C GLU A 48 8.20 -17.27 -0.19
N TYR A 49 6.87 -17.25 -0.29
CA TYR A 49 6.04 -18.34 0.18
C TYR A 49 5.54 -19.08 -1.05
N GLU A 50 6.24 -20.18 -1.40
CA GLU A 50 6.01 -20.90 -2.63
C GLU A 50 4.64 -21.60 -2.66
N ALA A 51 4.13 -21.82 -3.86
CA ALA A 51 2.85 -22.47 -4.10
C ALA A 51 2.75 -23.90 -3.49
N ASN A 52 3.87 -24.59 -3.35
CA ASN A 52 3.97 -25.92 -2.73
C ASN A 52 3.95 -25.88 -1.19
N GLY A 53 3.87 -24.69 -0.58
CA GLY A 53 3.87 -24.50 0.87
C GLY A 53 5.26 -24.26 1.48
N THR A 54 6.32 -24.25 0.69
CA THR A 54 7.68 -23.94 1.16
C THR A 54 7.80 -22.47 1.54
N LYS A 55 8.41 -22.21 2.68
CA LYS A 55 8.72 -20.85 3.16
C LYS A 55 10.21 -20.58 2.95
N TYR A 56 10.53 -19.85 1.89
CA TYR A 56 11.88 -19.42 1.61
C TYR A 56 12.18 -18.08 2.31
N VAL A 57 13.33 -18.01 2.99
CA VAL A 57 13.92 -16.76 3.49
C VAL A 57 15.26 -16.60 2.79
N ASN A 58 15.51 -15.42 2.22
CA ASN A 58 16.80 -15.13 1.62
C ASN A 58 17.91 -15.20 2.70
N PRO A 59 18.85 -16.16 2.60
CA PRO A 59 19.87 -16.34 3.64
C PRO A 59 20.86 -15.19 3.75
N TYR A 60 20.88 -14.29 2.78
CA TYR A 60 21.77 -13.13 2.74
C TYR A 60 21.06 -11.81 3.10
N ALA A 61 19.74 -11.84 3.25
CA ALA A 61 18.96 -10.63 3.49
C ALA A 61 19.46 -9.81 4.69
N ALA A 62 19.81 -10.45 5.80
CA ALA A 62 20.33 -9.76 6.97
C ALA A 62 21.69 -9.09 6.70
N ALA A 63 22.59 -9.75 5.97
CA ALA A 63 23.89 -9.20 5.61
C ALA A 63 23.77 -8.02 4.63
N ASP A 64 22.88 -8.14 3.63
CA ASP A 64 22.60 -7.07 2.67
C ASP A 64 21.97 -5.87 3.37
N TRP A 65 21.02 -6.11 4.26
CA TRP A 65 20.31 -5.09 5.02
C TRP A 65 21.22 -4.29 5.92
N GLU A 66 22.12 -4.95 6.65
CA GLU A 66 23.11 -4.30 7.53
C GLU A 66 24.18 -3.56 6.73
N TRP A 67 24.65 -4.14 5.61
CA TRP A 67 25.61 -3.47 4.75
C TRP A 67 25.04 -2.15 4.19
N LEU A 68 23.82 -2.16 3.65
CA LEU A 68 23.15 -0.96 3.16
C LEU A 68 23.02 0.09 4.26
N HIS A 69 22.67 -0.34 5.48
CA HIS A 69 22.61 0.54 6.63
C HIS A 69 23.97 1.17 6.94
N SER A 70 25.02 0.36 7.03
CA SER A 70 26.39 0.83 7.33
C SER A 70 26.92 1.81 6.30
N LYS A 71 26.46 1.67 5.05
CA LYS A 71 26.80 2.57 3.92
C LYS A 71 25.84 3.75 3.77
N LYS A 72 24.88 3.91 4.67
CA LYS A 72 23.83 4.95 4.61
C LYS A 72 23.08 4.97 3.29
N LYS A 73 22.80 3.78 2.74
CA LYS A 73 22.00 3.61 1.53
C LYS A 73 20.55 3.40 1.89
N GLY A 74 19.66 3.84 1.01
CA GLY A 74 18.25 3.54 1.11
C GLY A 74 17.96 2.05 0.95
N ARG A 75 16.91 1.57 1.60
CA ARG A 75 16.58 0.15 1.66
C ARG A 75 15.11 -0.09 1.32
N ILE A 76 14.88 -1.07 0.46
CA ILE A 76 13.54 -1.59 0.16
C ILE A 76 13.58 -3.09 0.43
N ALA A 77 12.68 -3.59 1.26
CA ALA A 77 12.50 -5.01 1.45
C ALA A 77 11.38 -5.51 0.54
N TYR A 78 11.58 -6.62 -0.19
CA TYR A 78 10.50 -7.17 -1.00
C TYR A 78 10.19 -8.63 -0.70
N LEU A 79 8.94 -8.99 -0.90
CA LEU A 79 8.46 -10.36 -0.94
C LEU A 79 8.16 -10.74 -2.38
N PHE A 80 8.46 -11.97 -2.77
CA PHE A 80 8.02 -12.57 -4.02
C PHE A 80 6.65 -13.22 -3.81
N GLY A 81 5.70 -12.87 -4.67
CA GLY A 81 4.30 -13.22 -4.52
C GLY A 81 3.89 -14.44 -5.33
N HIS A 82 3.21 -15.39 -4.67
CA HIS A 82 2.54 -16.54 -5.29
C HIS A 82 1.03 -16.44 -5.08
N PRO A 83 0.22 -16.06 -6.10
CA PRO A 83 -1.23 -15.87 -5.96
C PRO A 83 -2.02 -17.12 -5.56
N SER A 84 -1.45 -18.31 -5.68
CA SER A 84 -2.04 -19.56 -5.19
C SER A 84 -1.93 -19.73 -3.67
N VAL A 85 -1.13 -18.90 -2.98
CA VAL A 85 -0.96 -18.92 -1.53
C VAL A 85 -1.85 -17.82 -0.91
N SER A 86 -2.40 -18.07 0.28
CA SER A 86 -3.19 -17.05 0.99
C SER A 86 -2.41 -15.74 1.18
N ALA A 87 -2.99 -14.61 0.77
CA ALA A 87 -2.42 -13.28 0.94
C ALA A 87 -2.03 -13.01 2.41
N ALA A 88 -2.92 -13.32 3.35
CA ALA A 88 -2.69 -13.16 4.79
C ALA A 88 -1.48 -13.98 5.27
N ASN A 89 -1.33 -15.22 4.82
CA ASN A 89 -0.19 -16.06 5.18
C ASN A 89 1.12 -15.52 4.61
N THR A 90 1.10 -15.06 3.36
CA THR A 90 2.25 -14.44 2.68
C THR A 90 2.71 -13.19 3.44
N VAL A 91 1.78 -12.29 3.76
CA VAL A 91 2.06 -11.06 4.51
C VAL A 91 2.52 -11.35 5.94
N ASN A 92 1.88 -12.32 6.65
CA ASN A 92 2.31 -12.73 7.99
C ASN A 92 3.76 -13.20 8.01
N PHE A 93 4.12 -14.04 7.04
CA PHE A 93 5.47 -14.56 6.93
C PHE A 93 6.48 -13.44 6.64
N PHE A 94 6.18 -12.55 5.69
CA PHE A 94 7.03 -11.42 5.36
C PHE A 94 7.25 -10.48 6.55
N ILE A 95 6.19 -10.06 7.24
CA ILE A 95 6.27 -9.16 8.40
C ILE A 95 7.10 -9.78 9.53
N THR A 96 7.00 -11.09 9.74
CA THR A 96 7.83 -11.79 10.74
C THR A 96 9.32 -11.61 10.44
N GLN A 97 9.72 -11.74 9.16
CA GLN A 97 11.11 -11.56 8.76
C GLN A 97 11.54 -10.08 8.78
N LEU A 98 10.65 -9.15 8.40
CA LEU A 98 10.92 -7.70 8.51
C LEU A 98 11.21 -7.26 9.94
N ASN A 99 10.48 -7.80 10.91
CA ASN A 99 10.73 -7.53 12.33
C ASN A 99 12.12 -8.01 12.76
N ALA A 100 12.55 -9.17 12.28
CA ALA A 100 13.90 -9.69 12.54
C ALA A 100 15.00 -8.85 11.88
N LEU A 101 14.74 -8.26 10.71
CA LEU A 101 15.67 -7.35 10.02
C LEU A 101 15.73 -5.95 10.63
N GLY A 102 14.79 -5.57 11.49
CA GLY A 102 14.72 -4.24 12.08
C GLY A 102 14.31 -3.18 11.05
N LEU A 103 13.14 -3.37 10.43
CA LEU A 103 12.56 -2.39 9.50
C LEU A 103 12.37 -1.03 10.18
N ARG A 104 12.86 0.05 9.57
CA ARG A 104 12.79 1.42 10.08
C ARG A 104 11.76 2.26 9.34
N ASP A 105 11.39 3.39 9.89
CA ASP A 105 10.39 4.29 9.28
C ASP A 105 10.80 4.77 7.89
N ALA A 106 12.07 4.96 7.62
CA ALA A 106 12.59 5.36 6.31
C ALA A 106 12.73 4.22 5.30
N ASP A 107 12.55 2.94 5.69
CA ASP A 107 12.70 1.82 4.76
C ASP A 107 11.42 1.63 3.91
N GLY A 108 11.59 1.28 2.63
CA GLY A 108 10.49 0.91 1.74
C GLY A 108 10.16 -0.59 1.83
N VAL A 109 8.97 -0.95 1.36
CA VAL A 109 8.58 -2.34 1.14
C VAL A 109 7.97 -2.50 -0.24
N ALA A 110 8.06 -3.70 -0.83
CA ALA A 110 7.46 -4.01 -2.12
C ALA A 110 6.84 -5.41 -2.16
N LEU A 111 5.78 -5.53 -2.95
CA LEU A 111 5.30 -6.79 -3.49
C LEU A 111 5.91 -6.96 -4.89
N ASP A 112 6.60 -8.06 -5.10
CA ASP A 112 7.04 -8.56 -6.39
C ASP A 112 5.97 -9.52 -6.93
N LEU A 113 5.23 -9.09 -7.96
CA LEU A 113 4.10 -9.81 -8.55
C LEU A 113 4.36 -10.04 -10.03
N GLU A 114 4.86 -11.24 -10.36
CA GLU A 114 5.29 -11.58 -11.71
C GLU A 114 4.96 -13.02 -12.14
N VAL A 115 4.29 -13.77 -11.28
CA VAL A 115 3.79 -15.11 -11.60
C VAL A 115 2.29 -15.19 -11.34
N SER A 116 1.59 -15.99 -12.15
CA SER A 116 0.15 -16.21 -12.00
C SER A 116 -0.21 -17.50 -11.27
N ASP A 117 0.75 -18.41 -11.09
CA ASP A 117 0.51 -19.78 -10.61
C ASP A 117 -0.60 -20.50 -11.37
N GLY A 118 -0.82 -20.16 -12.65
CA GLY A 118 -1.89 -20.70 -13.49
C GLY A 118 -3.29 -20.15 -13.19
N LEU A 119 -3.40 -19.11 -12.36
CA LEU A 119 -4.66 -18.47 -12.02
C LEU A 119 -5.06 -17.40 -13.06
N SER A 120 -6.34 -17.03 -13.07
CA SER A 120 -6.84 -15.98 -13.98
C SER A 120 -6.26 -14.61 -13.61
N PRO A 121 -6.11 -13.69 -14.58
CA PRO A 121 -5.64 -12.33 -14.32
C PRO A 121 -6.45 -11.59 -13.25
N SER A 122 -7.77 -11.77 -13.23
CA SER A 122 -8.63 -11.15 -12.22
C SER A 122 -8.37 -11.68 -10.81
N HIS A 123 -8.06 -12.98 -10.67
CA HIS A 123 -7.67 -13.57 -9.39
C HIS A 123 -6.32 -13.03 -8.92
N VAL A 124 -5.34 -12.99 -9.81
CA VAL A 124 -3.99 -12.45 -9.53
C VAL A 124 -4.08 -10.99 -9.08
N ALA A 125 -4.84 -10.17 -9.80
CA ALA A 125 -5.04 -8.76 -9.45
C ALA A 125 -5.74 -8.59 -8.10
N SER A 126 -6.77 -9.38 -7.81
CA SER A 126 -7.45 -9.36 -6.50
C SER A 126 -6.51 -9.77 -5.37
N TRP A 127 -5.76 -10.85 -5.55
CA TRP A 127 -4.76 -11.30 -4.57
C TRP A 127 -3.68 -10.24 -4.32
N GLY A 128 -3.18 -9.62 -5.39
CA GLY A 128 -2.23 -8.51 -5.29
C GLY A 128 -2.79 -7.33 -4.49
N ALA A 129 -4.09 -7.00 -4.68
CA ALA A 129 -4.77 -5.96 -3.92
C ALA A 129 -4.87 -6.30 -2.43
N ASP A 130 -5.18 -7.55 -2.09
CA ASP A 130 -5.25 -8.01 -0.70
C ASP A 130 -3.88 -7.92 -0.02
N VAL A 131 -2.79 -8.40 -0.67
CA VAL A 131 -1.43 -8.30 -0.15
C VAL A 131 -1.02 -6.86 0.07
N GLN A 132 -1.19 -5.99 -0.92
CA GLN A 132 -0.84 -4.58 -0.85
C GLN A 132 -1.61 -3.85 0.26
N SER A 133 -2.92 -4.12 0.38
CA SER A 133 -3.77 -3.53 1.41
C SER A 133 -3.37 -3.98 2.82
N GLU A 134 -3.04 -5.26 3.00
CA GLU A 134 -2.56 -5.77 4.29
C GLU A 134 -1.19 -5.19 4.66
N LEU A 135 -0.24 -5.11 3.71
CA LEU A 135 1.06 -4.48 3.94
C LEU A 135 0.89 -3.01 4.34
N GLU A 136 0.06 -2.25 3.60
CA GLU A 136 -0.20 -0.85 3.90
C GLU A 136 -0.81 -0.66 5.29
N THR A 137 -1.82 -1.46 5.63
CA THR A 137 -2.52 -1.38 6.91
C THR A 137 -1.60 -1.74 8.09
N ARG A 138 -0.83 -2.80 7.95
CA ARG A 138 -0.04 -3.34 9.06
C ARG A 138 1.31 -2.66 9.26
N LEU A 139 1.91 -2.15 8.19
CA LEU A 139 3.20 -1.45 8.22
C LEU A 139 3.05 0.08 8.24
N GLY A 140 1.84 0.58 7.99
CA GLY A 140 1.54 2.01 7.93
C GLY A 140 2.34 2.75 6.86
N ARG A 141 2.65 2.11 5.73
CA ARG A 141 3.39 2.67 4.60
C ARG A 141 2.85 2.13 3.29
N THR A 142 2.89 2.93 2.23
CA THR A 142 2.41 2.51 0.91
C THR A 142 3.46 1.63 0.24
N PRO A 143 3.19 0.32 0.03
CA PRO A 143 4.14 -0.56 -0.60
C PRO A 143 4.25 -0.30 -2.10
N LEU A 144 5.45 -0.51 -2.68
CA LEU A 144 5.66 -0.59 -4.12
C LEU A 144 5.01 -1.86 -4.69
N LEU A 145 4.58 -1.79 -5.94
CA LEU A 145 4.29 -2.98 -6.72
C LEU A 145 5.34 -3.13 -7.82
N TYR A 146 6.16 -4.20 -7.75
CA TYR A 146 7.00 -4.62 -8.85
C TYR A 146 6.25 -5.59 -9.76
N THR A 147 6.44 -5.39 -11.05
CA THR A 147 5.95 -6.28 -12.11
C THR A 147 6.70 -6.01 -13.41
N PHE A 148 6.57 -6.91 -14.40
CA PHE A 148 7.08 -6.63 -15.74
C PHE A 148 5.95 -6.32 -16.74
N LEU A 149 6.32 -5.64 -17.82
CA LEU A 149 5.38 -5.01 -18.74
C LEU A 149 4.31 -5.98 -19.27
N SER A 150 4.70 -7.12 -19.86
CA SER A 150 3.74 -8.03 -20.48
C SER A 150 2.84 -8.76 -19.46
N PHE A 151 3.30 -8.93 -18.22
CA PHE A 151 2.47 -9.48 -17.14
C PHE A 151 1.37 -8.50 -16.72
N ALA A 152 1.71 -7.22 -16.63
CA ALA A 152 0.74 -6.18 -16.35
C ALA A 152 -0.26 -6.01 -17.50
N GLU A 153 0.21 -5.97 -18.76
CA GLU A 153 -0.63 -5.87 -19.97
C GLU A 153 -1.59 -7.05 -20.12
N ALA A 154 -1.27 -8.22 -19.57
CA ALA A 154 -2.18 -9.36 -19.50
C ALA A 154 -3.33 -9.17 -18.48
N GLY A 155 -3.40 -8.05 -17.76
CA GLY A 155 -4.45 -7.72 -16.80
C GLY A 155 -4.21 -8.22 -15.38
N ASN A 156 -3.04 -8.81 -15.09
CA ASN A 156 -2.70 -9.36 -13.78
C ASN A 156 -2.54 -8.30 -12.67
N THR A 157 -2.54 -7.03 -13.02
CA THR A 157 -2.38 -5.90 -12.10
C THR A 157 -3.55 -4.92 -12.15
N ALA A 158 -4.69 -5.34 -12.70
CA ALA A 158 -5.88 -4.49 -12.83
C ALA A 158 -6.32 -3.92 -11.47
N GLY A 159 -6.59 -2.61 -11.40
CA GLY A 159 -7.00 -1.94 -10.16
C GLY A 159 -5.87 -1.58 -9.18
N LEU A 160 -4.62 -1.94 -9.46
CA LEU A 160 -3.48 -1.68 -8.57
C LEU A 160 -2.79 -0.33 -8.79
N GLY A 161 -3.30 0.53 -9.68
CA GLY A 161 -2.69 1.80 -10.08
C GLY A 161 -2.49 2.84 -8.96
N ARG A 162 -3.09 2.65 -7.79
CA ARG A 162 -2.87 3.52 -6.62
C ARG A 162 -1.52 3.30 -5.95
N TYR A 163 -0.91 2.12 -6.14
CA TYR A 163 0.39 1.80 -5.57
C TYR A 163 1.53 2.28 -6.47
N PRO A 164 2.64 2.76 -5.92
CA PRO A 164 3.78 3.19 -6.71
C PRO A 164 4.33 2.03 -7.57
N LEU A 165 4.48 2.27 -8.87
CA LEU A 165 4.93 1.25 -9.83
C LEU A 165 6.45 1.12 -9.84
N TRP A 166 6.94 -0.09 -9.63
CA TRP A 166 8.28 -0.53 -9.99
C TRP A 166 8.18 -1.46 -11.19
N ILE A 167 8.59 -0.98 -12.36
CA ILE A 167 8.40 -1.67 -13.64
C ILE A 167 9.69 -2.23 -14.19
N ALA A 168 9.71 -3.52 -14.53
CA ALA A 168 10.77 -4.12 -15.33
C ALA A 168 10.44 -3.95 -16.83
N ASP A 169 11.25 -3.16 -17.50
CA ASP A 169 11.20 -2.94 -18.94
C ASP A 169 12.62 -2.76 -19.52
N PRO A 170 13.44 -3.83 -19.50
CA PRO A 170 14.84 -3.76 -19.93
C PRO A 170 15.02 -3.48 -21.42
N SER A 171 13.95 -3.56 -22.21
CA SER A 171 13.97 -3.20 -23.63
C SER A 171 13.84 -1.70 -23.88
N SER A 172 13.51 -0.92 -22.86
CA SER A 172 13.37 0.53 -22.95
C SER A 172 14.62 1.27 -22.48
N THR A 173 14.79 2.50 -22.94
CA THR A 173 15.90 3.35 -22.49
C THR A 173 15.81 3.62 -21.00
N LYS A 174 16.93 3.57 -20.28
CA LYS A 174 17.03 3.87 -18.86
C LYS A 174 16.26 5.15 -18.49
N GLY A 175 15.32 5.02 -17.56
CA GLY A 175 14.48 6.12 -17.10
C GLY A 175 13.31 6.47 -18.02
N HIS A 176 13.03 5.65 -19.04
CA HIS A 176 11.91 5.84 -19.97
C HIS A 176 11.15 4.54 -20.22
N PRO A 177 10.64 3.86 -19.17
CA PRO A 177 9.88 2.64 -19.35
C PRO A 177 8.54 2.90 -20.01
N ARG A 178 7.99 1.87 -20.63
CA ARG A 178 6.58 1.82 -20.97
C ARG A 178 5.79 1.63 -19.68
N VAL A 179 4.73 2.40 -19.50
CA VAL A 179 3.89 2.35 -18.31
C VAL A 179 2.58 1.67 -18.68
N PRO A 180 2.32 0.46 -18.15
CA PRO A 180 1.07 -0.24 -18.43
C PRO A 180 -0.11 0.35 -17.66
N GLU A 181 -1.33 0.16 -18.15
CA GLU A 181 -2.53 0.40 -17.34
C GLU A 181 -2.51 -0.52 -16.10
N PRO A 182 -3.01 -0.08 -14.94
CA PRO A 182 -3.77 1.17 -14.71
C PRO A 182 -2.89 2.38 -14.29
N TRP A 183 -1.58 2.32 -14.43
CA TRP A 183 -0.71 3.44 -14.05
C TRP A 183 -0.59 4.50 -15.15
N THR A 184 -0.33 5.73 -14.75
CA THR A 184 0.00 6.85 -15.64
C THR A 184 1.42 7.36 -15.44
N LYS A 185 2.12 6.82 -14.43
CA LYS A 185 3.50 7.17 -14.07
C LYS A 185 4.18 5.98 -13.43
N TRP A 186 5.51 6.00 -13.43
CA TRP A 186 6.35 5.02 -12.77
C TRP A 186 7.15 5.65 -11.62
N SER A 187 7.57 4.85 -10.68
CA SER A 187 8.40 5.24 -9.53
C SER A 187 9.81 4.67 -9.62
N ILE A 188 9.94 3.40 -10.03
CA ILE A 188 11.20 2.72 -10.24
C ILE A 188 11.16 1.99 -11.60
N HIS A 189 12.26 2.02 -12.33
CA HIS A 189 12.45 1.32 -13.60
C HIS A 189 13.65 0.37 -13.49
N GLN A 190 13.40 -0.93 -13.54
CA GLN A 190 14.43 -1.94 -13.72
C GLN A 190 14.73 -2.01 -15.23
N TYR A 191 15.89 -1.47 -15.61
CA TYR A 191 16.24 -1.22 -17.01
C TYR A 191 17.30 -2.14 -17.58
N ASP A 192 17.98 -2.94 -16.73
CA ASP A 192 19.04 -3.85 -17.15
C ASP A 192 19.06 -5.09 -16.24
N ILE A 193 18.84 -6.24 -16.86
CA ILE A 193 18.84 -7.58 -16.25
C ILE A 193 19.86 -8.50 -16.91
N SER A 194 20.76 -7.95 -17.71
CA SER A 194 21.70 -8.73 -18.54
C SER A 194 22.96 -9.14 -17.78
N GLY A 195 23.22 -8.56 -16.61
CA GLY A 195 24.41 -8.78 -15.81
C GLY A 195 24.20 -9.77 -14.65
N SER A 196 25.15 -9.77 -13.74
CA SER A 196 25.08 -10.53 -12.48
C SER A 196 24.25 -9.82 -11.39
N ILE A 197 23.76 -8.63 -11.67
CA ILE A 197 22.93 -7.83 -10.77
C ILE A 197 21.95 -7.00 -11.61
N ASP A 198 20.72 -6.95 -11.19
CA ASP A 198 19.67 -6.18 -11.83
C ASP A 198 19.81 -4.69 -11.46
N ARG A 199 19.66 -3.82 -12.46
CA ARG A 199 19.90 -2.38 -12.32
C ARG A 199 18.63 -1.59 -12.43
N ASP A 200 18.46 -0.69 -11.48
CA ASP A 200 17.30 0.15 -11.35
C ASP A 200 17.63 1.64 -11.38
N VAL A 201 16.61 2.41 -11.72
CA VAL A 201 16.59 3.84 -11.44
C VAL A 201 15.27 4.23 -10.84
N ALA A 202 15.32 5.11 -9.83
CA ALA A 202 14.14 5.66 -9.21
C ALA A 202 13.94 7.13 -9.67
N ASN A 203 12.68 7.47 -9.94
CA ASN A 203 12.26 8.78 -10.46
C ASN A 203 11.80 9.68 -9.31
N PHE A 204 12.74 10.15 -8.51
CA PHE A 204 12.50 11.06 -7.39
C PHE A 204 13.54 12.19 -7.39
N ALA A 205 13.16 13.35 -6.89
CA ALA A 205 14.02 14.52 -6.83
C ALA A 205 15.27 14.31 -5.97
N SER A 206 15.19 13.46 -4.94
CA SER A 206 16.28 13.13 -4.01
C SER A 206 16.04 11.79 -3.31
N GLU A 207 17.08 11.24 -2.69
CA GLU A 207 16.96 10.06 -1.81
C GLU A 207 15.96 10.31 -0.67
N SER A 208 16.00 11.49 -0.05
CA SER A 208 15.03 11.85 1.00
C SER A 208 13.61 11.82 0.45
N ALA A 209 13.35 12.45 -0.70
CA ALA A 209 12.02 12.45 -1.31
C ALA A 209 11.52 11.03 -1.64
N MET A 210 12.41 10.13 -2.10
CA MET A 210 12.09 8.74 -2.34
C MET A 210 11.65 8.04 -1.05
N PHE A 211 12.46 8.14 0.01
CA PHE A 211 12.19 7.41 1.24
C PHE A 211 11.13 8.07 2.13
N ASP A 212 10.90 9.37 1.98
CA ASP A 212 9.71 10.02 2.53
C ASP A 212 8.43 9.47 1.88
N ALA A 213 8.46 9.22 0.58
CA ALA A 213 7.31 8.67 -0.14
C ALA A 213 7.08 7.17 0.14
N LEU A 214 8.14 6.35 0.20
CA LEU A 214 8.06 4.90 0.34
C LEU A 214 8.05 4.43 1.80
N GLY A 215 8.78 5.12 2.67
CA GLY A 215 8.92 4.77 4.09
C GLY A 215 7.92 5.46 5.00
N LYS A 216 7.27 6.50 4.50
CA LYS A 216 6.34 7.27 5.33
C LYS A 216 5.20 6.36 5.77
N LYS A 217 5.15 6.09 7.06
CA LYS A 217 3.88 5.66 7.65
C LYS A 217 2.84 6.64 7.14
N THR A 218 1.78 6.14 6.54
CA THR A 218 0.53 6.86 6.55
C THR A 218 0.21 6.98 8.03
N THR A 219 0.79 7.96 8.71
CA THR A 219 0.33 8.35 10.01
C THR A 219 -1.03 8.94 9.73
N VAL A 220 -2.04 8.08 9.71
CA VAL A 220 -3.34 8.52 10.17
C VAL A 220 -3.00 9.11 11.51
N LYS A 221 -2.97 10.42 11.60
CA LYS A 221 -2.76 11.11 12.86
C LYS A 221 -3.92 10.65 13.73
N GLU A 222 -3.65 9.61 14.55
CA GLU A 222 -4.67 9.14 15.48
C GLU A 222 -5.07 10.36 16.31
N PRO A 223 -6.36 10.70 16.34
CA PRO A 223 -6.79 11.73 17.25
C PRO A 223 -6.45 11.23 18.66
N GLY A 224 -5.58 11.92 19.35
CA GLY A 224 -5.24 11.61 20.74
C GLY A 224 -6.50 11.59 21.62
N VAL A 225 -6.33 11.36 22.91
CA VAL A 225 -7.46 11.47 23.86
C VAL A 225 -8.02 12.89 23.79
N GLN A 226 -9.26 13.01 23.33
CA GLN A 226 -9.95 14.29 23.21
C GLN A 226 -11.45 14.13 23.49
N ASN A 227 -12.07 15.18 23.97
CA ASN A 227 -13.50 15.24 24.10
C ASN A 227 -14.11 15.54 22.72
N LEU A 228 -14.83 14.59 22.13
CA LEU A 228 -15.48 14.72 20.84
C LEU A 228 -16.78 15.53 20.89
N GLY A 229 -17.18 16.00 22.06
CA GLY A 229 -18.48 16.63 22.26
C GLY A 229 -19.63 15.64 22.06
N GLY A 230 -20.78 16.15 21.61
CA GLY A 230 -21.99 15.35 21.42
C GLY A 230 -22.77 15.09 22.72
N LYS A 231 -24.04 14.76 22.55
CA LYS A 231 -24.94 14.38 23.66
C LYS A 231 -25.46 12.98 23.39
N ILE A 232 -24.62 12.00 23.67
CA ILE A 232 -24.93 10.58 23.44
C ILE A 232 -25.63 10.03 24.70
N ALA A 233 -26.77 9.39 24.47
CA ALA A 233 -27.60 8.82 25.55
C ALA A 233 -27.10 7.45 25.98
N THR A 234 -26.67 6.61 25.01
CA THR A 234 -26.20 5.25 25.30
C THR A 234 -25.35 4.70 24.15
N GLY A 235 -24.36 3.86 24.51
CA GLY A 235 -23.56 3.00 23.66
C GLY A 235 -22.86 3.71 22.50
N LEU A 236 -21.63 3.32 22.23
CA LEU A 236 -20.89 3.78 21.06
C LEU A 236 -20.54 2.58 20.19
N ALA A 237 -20.67 2.75 18.88
CA ALA A 237 -20.12 1.85 17.88
C ALA A 237 -19.04 2.60 17.10
N THR A 238 -17.97 1.89 16.72
CA THR A 238 -16.86 2.47 15.98
C THR A 238 -16.53 1.61 14.78
N GLY A 239 -16.09 2.25 13.70
CA GLY A 239 -15.55 1.59 12.52
C GLY A 239 -14.35 2.38 12.00
N ARG A 240 -13.33 1.69 11.48
CA ARG A 240 -12.16 2.31 10.88
C ARG A 240 -11.93 1.73 9.49
N TRP A 241 -11.88 2.59 8.48
CA TRP A 241 -11.52 2.20 7.12
C TRP A 241 -10.01 2.19 6.90
N PRO A 242 -9.53 1.42 5.92
CA PRO A 242 -8.09 1.38 5.58
C PRO A 242 -7.51 2.73 5.14
N ASN A 243 -8.35 3.63 4.60
CA ASN A 243 -7.96 5.00 4.26
C ASN A 243 -7.75 5.90 5.49
N GLY A 244 -7.91 5.36 6.69
CA GLY A 244 -7.71 6.07 7.96
C GLY A 244 -8.91 6.83 8.50
N HIS A 245 -10.01 6.87 7.79
CA HIS A 245 -11.26 7.43 8.34
C HIS A 245 -11.74 6.59 9.52
N ILE A 246 -12.30 7.26 10.53
CA ILE A 246 -12.89 6.61 11.71
C ILE A 246 -14.29 7.17 11.91
N VAL A 247 -15.28 6.31 12.04
CA VAL A 247 -16.61 6.71 12.48
C VAL A 247 -16.83 6.32 13.92
N VAL A 248 -17.40 7.22 14.68
CA VAL A 248 -17.99 6.95 16.00
C VAL A 248 -19.46 7.26 15.88
N ALA A 249 -20.33 6.29 16.18
CA ALA A 249 -21.78 6.45 16.13
C ALA A 249 -22.41 6.07 17.48
N GLY A 250 -23.50 6.70 17.82
CA GLY A 250 -24.24 6.45 19.06
C GLY A 250 -25.67 6.95 19.01
N LEU A 251 -26.49 6.55 19.97
CA LEU A 251 -27.84 7.08 20.14
C LEU A 251 -27.75 8.46 20.81
N GLY A 252 -28.17 9.49 20.12
CA GLY A 252 -28.26 10.85 20.66
C GLY A 252 -29.38 11.00 21.70
N GLN A 253 -29.26 11.99 22.59
CA GLN A 253 -30.32 12.33 23.58
C GLN A 253 -31.62 12.78 22.90
N ASP A 254 -31.55 13.19 21.63
CA ASP A 254 -32.72 13.53 20.80
C ASP A 254 -33.44 12.29 20.23
N GLY A 255 -32.91 11.12 20.50
CA GLY A 255 -33.44 9.83 20.06
C GLY A 255 -33.01 9.41 18.63
N PHE A 256 -32.15 10.14 17.98
CA PHE A 256 -31.63 9.79 16.64
C PHE A 256 -30.24 9.18 16.74
N ILE A 257 -29.87 8.33 15.76
CA ILE A 257 -28.49 7.89 15.62
C ILE A 257 -27.65 9.05 15.08
N GLN A 258 -26.64 9.39 15.83
CA GLN A 258 -25.66 10.41 15.49
C GLN A 258 -24.33 9.75 15.17
N ALA A 259 -23.59 10.30 14.22
CA ALA A 259 -22.23 9.89 13.91
C ALA A 259 -21.29 11.10 13.84
N ASN A 260 -20.04 10.87 14.22
CA ASN A 260 -18.94 11.81 14.01
C ASN A 260 -17.85 11.09 13.22
N LEU A 261 -17.36 11.72 12.16
CA LEU A 261 -16.36 11.17 11.27
C LEU A 261 -15.01 11.87 11.49
N TRP A 262 -13.96 11.08 11.67
CA TRP A 262 -12.58 11.49 11.50
C TRP A 262 -12.18 11.30 10.04
N ASP A 263 -11.82 12.37 9.32
CA ASP A 263 -11.52 12.37 7.89
C ASP A 263 -10.03 12.11 7.57
N GLY A 264 -9.22 11.79 8.59
CA GLY A 264 -7.77 11.64 8.51
C GLY A 264 -7.01 12.84 9.08
N GLU A 265 -7.68 14.01 9.22
CA GLU A 265 -7.09 15.25 9.72
C GLU A 265 -7.86 15.85 10.92
N LYS A 266 -9.17 15.78 10.89
CA LYS A 266 -10.06 16.37 11.91
C LYS A 266 -11.35 15.58 12.08
N TRP A 267 -12.01 15.79 13.20
CA TRP A 267 -13.39 15.36 13.44
C TRP A 267 -14.34 16.36 12.77
N GLU A 268 -15.28 15.85 11.96
CA GLU A 268 -16.25 16.69 11.25
C GLU A 268 -17.41 17.20 12.13
N GLY A 269 -17.53 16.69 13.36
CA GLY A 269 -18.62 16.97 14.27
C GLY A 269 -19.78 16.00 14.16
N TRP A 270 -20.61 15.95 15.20
CA TRP A 270 -21.74 15.04 15.30
C TRP A 270 -22.88 15.47 14.37
N LYS A 271 -23.39 14.52 13.58
CA LYS A 271 -24.51 14.70 12.65
C LYS A 271 -25.56 13.61 12.88
N ASN A 272 -26.84 13.95 12.81
CA ASN A 272 -27.91 12.96 12.75
C ASN A 272 -27.83 12.22 11.42
N ILE A 273 -27.76 10.90 11.47
CA ILE A 273 -27.66 10.05 10.27
C ILE A 273 -28.86 9.12 10.11
N SER A 274 -29.68 8.94 11.15
CA SER A 274 -30.94 8.18 11.06
C SER A 274 -32.13 9.08 10.74
N ARG A 275 -33.12 8.50 10.05
CA ARG A 275 -34.38 9.16 9.72
C ARG A 275 -35.48 8.86 10.77
N THR A 276 -35.33 7.78 11.51
CA THR A 276 -36.24 7.34 12.58
C THR A 276 -35.55 7.38 13.90
N LYS A 277 -36.32 7.50 15.00
CA LYS A 277 -35.80 7.40 16.35
C LYS A 277 -35.40 5.98 16.66
N ALA A 278 -34.29 5.83 17.36
CA ALA A 278 -33.74 4.56 17.80
C ALA A 278 -34.02 4.33 19.29
N ILE A 279 -34.05 3.06 19.71
CA ILE A 279 -34.24 2.65 21.09
C ILE A 279 -33.00 2.04 21.73
N GLY A 280 -31.87 1.96 21.00
CA GLY A 280 -30.63 1.38 21.48
C GLY A 280 -29.41 1.84 20.70
N ALA A 281 -28.24 1.43 21.16
CA ALA A 281 -26.97 1.72 20.50
C ALA A 281 -26.90 1.08 19.10
N PRO A 282 -26.29 1.74 18.11
CA PRO A 282 -26.06 1.14 16.81
C PRO A 282 -24.92 0.13 16.84
N THR A 283 -24.78 -0.64 15.75
CA THR A 283 -23.58 -1.40 15.41
C THR A 283 -23.04 -0.93 14.08
N VAL A 284 -21.72 -0.96 13.90
CA VAL A 284 -21.03 -0.52 12.67
C VAL A 284 -20.14 -1.64 12.16
N THR A 285 -20.19 -1.89 10.86
CA THR A 285 -19.23 -2.75 10.13
C THR A 285 -18.71 -1.98 8.94
N VAL A 286 -17.41 -2.03 8.70
CA VAL A 286 -16.75 -1.34 7.58
C VAL A 286 -15.95 -2.32 6.74
N TRP A 287 -15.77 -2.00 5.45
CA TRP A 287 -15.03 -2.80 4.46
C TRP A 287 -13.87 -1.99 3.86
N VAL A 288 -12.98 -2.71 3.21
CA VAL A 288 -11.74 -2.15 2.63
C VAL A 288 -11.97 -1.19 1.45
N ASP A 289 -13.14 -1.22 0.82
CA ASP A 289 -13.50 -0.44 -0.36
C ASP A 289 -14.28 0.85 -0.04
N ASN A 290 -14.13 1.39 1.16
CA ASN A 290 -14.86 2.54 1.71
C ASN A 290 -16.36 2.31 1.96
N HIS A 291 -16.85 1.07 1.79
CA HIS A 291 -18.20 0.72 2.18
C HIS A 291 -18.32 0.51 3.68
N GLY A 292 -19.52 0.70 4.20
CA GLY A 292 -19.86 0.42 5.58
C GLY A 292 -21.36 0.25 5.77
N ARG A 293 -21.72 -0.46 6.82
CA ARG A 293 -23.11 -0.60 7.26
C ARG A 293 -23.23 -0.29 8.73
N LEU A 294 -24.32 0.39 9.07
CA LEU A 294 -24.73 0.64 10.43
C LEU A 294 -26.13 0.07 10.61
N TYR A 295 -26.35 -0.62 11.70
CA TYR A 295 -27.65 -1.17 12.07
C TYR A 295 -28.09 -0.58 13.40
N TYR A 296 -29.39 -0.29 13.50
CA TYR A 296 -30.04 0.11 14.75
C TYR A 296 -31.49 -0.42 14.81
N ILE A 297 -32.07 -0.43 15.99
CA ILE A 297 -33.49 -0.76 16.19
C ILE A 297 -34.25 0.55 16.35
N ASP A 298 -35.29 0.76 15.55
CA ASP A 298 -36.14 1.95 15.64
C ASP A 298 -37.18 1.82 16.77
N SER A 299 -37.90 2.90 17.03
CA SER A 299 -38.96 2.95 18.07
C SER A 299 -40.16 2.06 17.78
N ALA A 300 -40.31 1.53 16.57
CA ALA A 300 -41.30 0.54 16.18
C ALA A 300 -40.76 -0.90 16.24
N HIS A 301 -39.53 -1.09 16.79
CA HIS A 301 -38.81 -2.37 16.89
C HIS A 301 -38.37 -2.98 15.54
N ASN A 302 -38.26 -2.17 14.49
CA ASN A 302 -37.70 -2.63 13.23
C ASN A 302 -36.16 -2.52 13.24
N VAL A 303 -35.49 -3.48 12.62
CA VAL A 303 -34.04 -3.38 12.35
C VAL A 303 -33.86 -2.51 11.11
N ILE A 304 -33.21 -1.38 11.28
CA ILE A 304 -32.90 -0.42 10.21
C ILE A 304 -31.42 -0.55 9.84
N GLN A 305 -31.14 -0.59 8.54
CA GLN A 305 -29.81 -0.56 7.97
C GLN A 305 -29.54 0.80 7.34
N LEU A 306 -28.40 1.39 7.61
CA LEU A 306 -27.84 2.51 6.85
C LEU A 306 -26.58 2.03 6.12
N ILE A 307 -26.34 2.53 4.93
CA ILE A 307 -25.20 2.16 4.08
C ILE A 307 -24.40 3.42 3.78
N THR A 308 -23.08 3.30 3.80
CA THR A 308 -22.14 4.27 3.25
C THR A 308 -21.28 3.61 2.18
N THR A 309 -20.93 4.36 1.14
CA THR A 309 -20.03 3.94 0.05
C THR A 309 -18.85 4.92 -0.13
N ASP A 310 -18.73 5.90 0.77
CA ASP A 310 -17.78 7.01 0.70
C ASP A 310 -16.93 7.17 1.97
N GLY A 311 -16.76 6.08 2.72
CA GLY A 311 -15.96 6.08 3.94
C GLY A 311 -16.62 6.82 5.10
N GLY A 312 -17.95 6.78 5.18
CA GLY A 312 -18.73 7.34 6.28
C GLY A 312 -19.13 8.81 6.14
N LYS A 313 -18.87 9.45 5.02
CA LYS A 313 -19.23 10.86 4.79
C LYS A 313 -20.73 11.04 4.65
N THR A 314 -21.38 10.09 3.97
CA THR A 314 -22.83 10.03 3.83
C THR A 314 -23.41 8.66 4.20
N TRP A 315 -24.64 8.65 4.71
CA TRP A 315 -25.36 7.44 5.12
C TRP A 315 -26.79 7.46 4.55
N ALA A 316 -27.22 6.39 3.92
CA ALA A 316 -28.54 6.26 3.28
C ALA A 316 -29.25 4.97 3.69
#